data_79748b15c7d31186073c97ea9a8ac427
#
_entry.id   79748b15c7d31186073c97ea9a8ac427
#
_cell.length_a   1.000
_cell.length_b   1.000
_cell.length_c   1.000
_cell.angle_alpha   90.00
_cell.angle_beta   90.00
_cell.angle_gamma   90.00
#
_symmetry.space_group_name_H-M   'P 1'
#
loop_
_entity.id
_entity.type
_entity.pdbx_description
1 polymer ?
#
loop_
_entity_poly.entity_id
_entity_poly.type
_entity_poly.pdbx_seq_one_letter_code
_entity_poly.pdbx_strand_id
1 'polypeptide(L)'
;MWNGNQLNKHEEYYKCLDELEKIGEFVIKPGLERIEAIMENLGNPEKELKTIIVGGTNGKGTTCYKLEDLIKNNDLKVGCFTSPHLHTIRERFRINGKIIERNEFVEMFNRVNEVAEKNGITVTYFEITTAMAYLYFENNEVDLAVMEVGMGGEFDAVNIGRGDIIVLTTLGLDHMEYLGNTIEEIGMTKGRIVKENSEVVTGWRKENWRYIPKCIKIQFGEDSDEWTECVSNLLGMKYEKRMIKIPGRMERYGNFILDGAHNFQALERLIKMVEKIEKVIFSCMKDKDVDRMISTLPKNVELMLCPMKNKRGMAVKEMIKAAERNRNIYGSFESIENAIKTIEKQKTLITGSFYCVSEARKIMKMEGSEEN
;
A
#
# COMPACT_ATOMS: atom_id res chain seq x y z
N MET A 1 32.45 23.73 1.05
CA MET A 1 31.51 24.70 1.68
C MET A 1 30.12 24.16 1.59
N TRP A 2 29.54 23.72 2.69
CA TRP A 2 28.14 23.33 2.78
C TRP A 2 27.31 24.62 2.63
N ASN A 3 26.54 24.73 1.56
CA ASN A 3 25.71 25.89 1.31
C ASN A 3 24.59 25.97 2.36
N GLY A 4 24.45 27.12 3.05
CA GLY A 4 23.40 27.37 4.04
C GLY A 4 21.96 27.10 3.55
N ASN A 5 21.71 27.17 2.24
CA ASN A 5 20.43 26.79 1.61
C ASN A 5 20.13 25.28 1.68
N GLN A 6 21.13 24.39 1.75
CA GLN A 6 20.87 22.94 1.85
C GLN A 6 20.57 22.51 3.28
N LEU A 7 21.15 23.17 4.29
CA LEU A 7 20.81 22.94 5.70
C LEU A 7 19.36 23.33 6.01
N ASN A 8 18.89 24.44 5.45
CA ASN A 8 17.51 24.91 5.66
C ASN A 8 16.47 23.94 5.06
N LYS A 9 16.72 23.43 3.85
CA LYS A 9 15.82 22.48 3.15
C LYS A 9 15.72 21.11 3.82
N HIS A 10 16.77 20.65 4.47
CA HIS A 10 16.76 19.42 5.25
C HIS A 10 15.85 19.59 6.50
N GLU A 11 15.98 20.70 7.21
CA GLU A 11 15.14 21.02 8.36
C GLU A 11 13.66 21.17 7.98
N GLU A 12 13.35 21.78 6.84
CA GLU A 12 12.00 21.94 6.33
C GLU A 12 11.32 20.60 6.06
N TYR A 13 12.04 19.62 5.49
CA TYR A 13 11.50 18.29 5.28
C TYR A 13 11.06 17.62 6.59
N TYR A 14 11.89 17.68 7.63
CA TYR A 14 11.52 17.11 8.94
C TYR A 14 10.37 17.86 9.62
N LYS A 15 10.26 19.17 9.42
CA LYS A 15 9.09 19.93 9.89
C LYS A 15 7.80 19.43 9.23
N CYS A 16 7.82 19.20 7.92
CA CYS A 16 6.67 18.63 7.23
C CYS A 16 6.30 17.25 7.76
N LEU A 17 7.29 16.39 8.07
CA LEU A 17 7.03 15.09 8.69
C LEU A 17 6.40 15.21 10.08
N ASP A 18 6.91 16.12 10.92
CA ASP A 18 6.37 16.37 12.25
C ASP A 18 4.92 16.88 12.20
N GLU A 19 4.57 17.72 11.22
CA GLU A 19 3.21 18.19 11.00
C GLU A 19 2.28 17.07 10.57
N LEU A 20 2.73 16.22 9.63
CA LEU A 20 1.99 15.03 9.21
C LEU A 20 1.80 14.03 10.36
N GLU A 21 2.81 13.84 11.21
CA GLU A 21 2.70 12.96 12.39
C GLU A 21 1.67 13.49 13.39
N LYS A 22 1.59 14.81 13.60
CA LYS A 22 0.58 15.45 14.47
C LYS A 22 -0.85 15.25 13.96
N ILE A 23 -1.06 15.25 12.64
CA ILE A 23 -2.36 14.93 12.02
C ILE A 23 -2.74 13.48 12.29
N GLY A 24 -1.75 12.57 12.29
CA GLY A 24 -1.91 11.16 12.58
C GLY A 24 -2.29 10.32 11.35
N GLU A 25 -1.41 9.41 10.97
CA GLU A 25 -1.57 8.53 9.79
C GLU A 25 -2.87 7.72 9.79
N PHE A 26 -3.43 7.43 10.97
CA PHE A 26 -4.58 6.53 11.14
C PHE A 26 -5.89 7.24 11.47
N VAL A 27 -5.92 8.56 11.40
CA VAL A 27 -7.15 9.32 11.56
C VAL A 27 -8.00 9.17 10.31
N ILE A 28 -9.17 8.52 10.44
CA ILE A 28 -10.11 8.27 9.36
C ILE A 28 -11.32 9.20 9.54
N LYS A 29 -11.62 9.97 8.51
CA LYS A 29 -12.81 10.82 8.43
C LYS A 29 -13.47 10.56 7.07
N PRO A 30 -14.57 9.79 7.00
CA PRO A 30 -15.29 9.57 5.74
C PRO A 30 -15.77 10.88 5.10
N GLY A 31 -15.89 10.89 3.77
CA GLY A 31 -16.34 12.03 2.98
C GLY A 31 -15.25 12.61 2.11
N LEU A 32 -15.64 13.18 0.96
CA LEU A 32 -14.73 13.75 -0.03
C LEU A 32 -14.69 15.29 0.01
N GLU A 33 -15.60 15.91 0.74
CA GLU A 33 -15.81 17.37 0.73
C GLU A 33 -14.56 18.16 1.09
N ARG A 34 -13.73 17.62 1.99
CA ARG A 34 -12.48 18.28 2.45
C ARG A 34 -11.41 18.26 1.35
N ILE A 35 -11.19 17.10 0.75
CA ILE A 35 -10.19 16.98 -0.32
C ILE A 35 -10.68 17.68 -1.59
N GLU A 36 -11.96 17.64 -1.92
CA GLU A 36 -12.54 18.38 -3.05
C GLU A 36 -12.34 19.89 -2.87
N ALA A 37 -12.56 20.44 -1.66
CA ALA A 37 -12.32 21.83 -1.37
C ALA A 37 -10.82 22.22 -1.47
N ILE A 38 -9.91 21.33 -1.07
CA ILE A 38 -8.46 21.54 -1.28
C ILE A 38 -8.14 21.58 -2.76
N MET A 39 -8.61 20.60 -3.53
CA MET A 39 -8.28 20.47 -4.95
C MET A 39 -8.87 21.62 -5.77
N GLU A 40 -10.06 22.09 -5.45
CA GLU A 40 -10.66 23.27 -6.08
C GLU A 40 -9.76 24.50 -5.93
N ASN A 41 -9.23 24.72 -4.74
CA ASN A 41 -8.30 25.84 -4.47
C ASN A 41 -6.91 25.63 -5.08
N LEU A 42 -6.54 24.40 -5.46
CA LEU A 42 -5.31 24.07 -6.19
C LEU A 42 -5.50 24.05 -7.71
N GLY A 43 -6.71 24.34 -8.23
CA GLY A 43 -7.01 24.39 -9.66
C GLY A 43 -7.50 23.07 -10.25
N ASN A 44 -7.91 22.09 -9.41
CA ASN A 44 -8.41 20.76 -9.79
C ASN A 44 -7.42 19.92 -10.64
N PRO A 45 -6.16 19.74 -10.21
CA PRO A 45 -5.16 18.98 -10.97
C PRO A 45 -5.60 17.53 -11.25
N GLU A 46 -6.45 16.93 -10.40
CA GLU A 46 -6.99 15.58 -10.56
C GLU A 46 -7.90 15.42 -11.79
N LYS A 47 -8.49 16.52 -12.30
CA LYS A 47 -9.39 16.49 -13.47
C LYS A 47 -8.64 16.46 -14.79
N GLU A 48 -7.44 17.00 -14.82
CA GLU A 48 -6.60 17.03 -16.01
C GLU A 48 -5.84 15.70 -16.24
N LEU A 49 -5.60 14.94 -15.17
CA LEU A 49 -4.85 13.70 -15.22
C LEU A 49 -5.74 12.51 -15.65
N LYS A 50 -5.26 11.74 -16.64
CA LYS A 50 -5.79 10.40 -16.87
C LYS A 50 -5.38 9.48 -15.75
N THR A 51 -6.33 8.75 -15.17
CA THR A 51 -6.07 7.97 -13.97
C THR A 51 -6.43 6.50 -14.10
N ILE A 52 -5.56 5.64 -13.55
CA ILE A 52 -5.83 4.24 -13.26
C ILE A 52 -5.93 4.12 -11.75
N ILE A 53 -7.14 3.89 -11.22
CA ILE A 53 -7.35 3.75 -9.79
C ILE A 53 -7.37 2.27 -9.43
N VAL A 54 -6.54 1.88 -8.44
CA VAL A 54 -6.37 0.48 -8.03
C VAL A 54 -6.96 0.28 -6.64
N GLY A 55 -8.12 -0.37 -6.58
CA GLY A 55 -8.84 -0.73 -5.36
C GLY A 55 -8.85 -2.23 -5.09
N GLY A 56 -9.46 -2.65 -3.97
CA GLY A 56 -9.59 -4.04 -3.58
C GLY A 56 -9.01 -4.35 -2.20
N THR A 57 -9.01 -5.61 -1.80
CA THR A 57 -8.49 -6.03 -0.49
C THR A 57 -6.99 -6.28 -0.53
N ASN A 58 -6.54 -7.23 -1.32
CA ASN A 58 -5.13 -7.61 -1.45
C ASN A 58 -4.62 -7.44 -2.88
N GLY A 59 -3.32 -7.16 -3.03
CA GLY A 59 -2.67 -7.06 -4.34
C GLY A 59 -2.61 -5.65 -4.94
N LYS A 60 -3.24 -4.64 -4.34
CA LYS A 60 -3.26 -3.25 -4.84
C LYS A 60 -1.86 -2.72 -5.16
N GLY A 61 -0.99 -2.62 -4.15
CA GLY A 61 0.36 -2.09 -4.34
C GLY A 61 1.18 -2.87 -5.39
N THR A 62 1.11 -4.22 -5.37
CA THR A 62 1.77 -5.05 -6.39
C THR A 62 1.27 -4.70 -7.81
N THR A 63 -0.04 -4.50 -7.96
CA THR A 63 -0.63 -4.11 -9.25
C THR A 63 -0.17 -2.71 -9.66
N CYS A 64 -0.12 -1.76 -8.72
CA CYS A 64 0.39 -0.41 -9.00
C CYS A 64 1.83 -0.43 -9.53
N TYR A 65 2.72 -1.20 -8.89
CA TYR A 65 4.11 -1.34 -9.37
C TYR A 65 4.18 -1.97 -10.76
N LYS A 66 3.35 -2.97 -11.06
CA LYS A 66 3.30 -3.60 -12.39
C LYS A 66 2.75 -2.68 -13.47
N LEU A 67 1.72 -1.89 -13.14
CA LEU A 67 1.18 -0.88 -14.04
C LEU A 67 2.19 0.24 -14.29
N GLU A 68 2.91 0.68 -13.27
CA GLU A 68 4.01 1.64 -13.42
C GLU A 68 5.10 1.11 -14.37
N ASP A 69 5.52 -0.16 -14.21
CA ASP A 69 6.49 -0.80 -15.09
C ASP A 69 5.96 -0.94 -16.53
N LEU A 70 4.70 -1.35 -16.70
CA LEU A 70 4.04 -1.44 -18.02
C LEU A 70 4.07 -0.09 -18.75
N ILE A 71 3.58 0.97 -18.11
CA ILE A 71 3.40 2.29 -18.74
C ILE A 71 4.77 2.89 -19.08
N LYS A 72 5.72 2.83 -18.16
CA LYS A 72 7.10 3.27 -18.36
C LYS A 72 7.79 2.55 -19.52
N ASN A 73 7.57 1.24 -19.68
CA ASN A 73 8.17 0.45 -20.78
C ASN A 73 7.46 0.66 -22.15
N ASN A 74 6.38 1.44 -22.18
CA ASN A 74 5.73 1.92 -23.39
C ASN A 74 6.02 3.42 -23.64
N ASP A 75 7.15 3.92 -23.11
CA ASP A 75 7.70 5.27 -23.32
C ASP A 75 6.76 6.40 -22.86
N LEU A 76 5.88 6.13 -21.90
CA LEU A 76 5.02 7.12 -21.29
C LEU A 76 5.53 7.50 -19.88
N LYS A 77 5.30 8.75 -19.50
CA LYS A 77 5.61 9.26 -18.17
C LYS A 77 4.49 8.89 -17.21
N VAL A 78 4.78 8.05 -16.22
CA VAL A 78 3.80 7.57 -15.26
C VAL A 78 4.06 8.10 -13.86
N GLY A 79 3.02 8.67 -13.25
CA GLY A 79 2.96 8.92 -11.80
C GLY A 79 2.39 7.70 -11.09
N CYS A 80 2.94 7.31 -9.94
CA CYS A 80 2.44 6.20 -9.15
C CYS A 80 2.35 6.59 -7.67
N PHE A 81 1.13 6.57 -7.12
CA PHE A 81 0.85 6.79 -5.71
C PHE A 81 0.47 5.47 -5.04
N THR A 82 1.20 5.08 -3.98
CA THR A 82 0.97 3.82 -3.26
C THR A 82 0.97 4.02 -1.74
N SER A 83 0.30 3.12 -1.01
CA SER A 83 0.26 3.11 0.44
C SER A 83 0.11 1.69 1.02
N PRO A 84 0.63 1.46 2.25
CA PRO A 84 1.55 2.30 3.00
C PRO A 84 2.97 2.29 2.42
N HIS A 85 3.86 3.13 2.96
CA HIS A 85 5.30 3.06 2.70
C HIS A 85 6.01 2.10 3.65
N LEU A 86 7.25 1.70 3.33
CA LEU A 86 8.08 0.87 4.20
C LEU A 86 9.00 1.70 5.11
N HIS A 87 9.76 2.62 4.55
CA HIS A 87 10.80 3.37 5.26
C HIS A 87 10.58 4.86 5.27
N THR A 88 10.23 5.44 4.14
CA THR A 88 10.02 6.89 3.99
C THR A 88 8.71 7.19 3.28
N ILE A 89 8.00 8.22 3.75
CA ILE A 89 6.75 8.67 3.12
C ILE A 89 6.91 8.98 1.63
N ARG A 90 8.12 9.37 1.21
CA ARG A 90 8.45 9.68 -0.19
C ARG A 90 8.23 8.49 -1.13
N GLU A 91 8.32 7.24 -0.64
CA GLU A 91 8.01 6.03 -1.41
C GLU A 91 6.59 6.01 -1.97
N ARG A 92 5.68 6.77 -1.35
CA ARG A 92 4.28 6.89 -1.82
C ARG A 92 4.17 7.62 -3.15
N PHE A 93 5.17 8.43 -3.51
CA PHE A 93 5.14 9.33 -4.66
C PHE A 93 6.27 8.98 -5.63
N ARG A 94 5.95 8.35 -6.75
CA ARG A 94 6.95 7.97 -7.75
C ARG A 94 6.58 8.49 -9.13
N ILE A 95 7.59 8.85 -9.90
CA ILE A 95 7.48 9.11 -11.33
C ILE A 95 8.50 8.22 -12.05
N ASN A 96 8.03 7.36 -12.95
CA ASN A 96 8.86 6.40 -13.69
C ASN A 96 9.76 5.55 -12.77
N GLY A 97 9.25 5.13 -11.60
CA GLY A 97 9.95 4.33 -10.60
C GLY A 97 10.89 5.11 -9.67
N LYS A 98 11.06 6.41 -9.88
CA LYS A 98 11.87 7.27 -8.99
C LYS A 98 11.00 7.93 -7.94
N ILE A 99 11.40 7.83 -6.67
CA ILE A 99 10.71 8.49 -5.56
C ILE A 99 10.90 10.01 -5.64
N ILE A 100 9.91 10.77 -5.17
CA ILE A 100 9.93 12.22 -5.09
C ILE A 100 11.16 12.72 -4.31
N GLU A 101 11.79 13.78 -4.78
CA GLU A 101 12.90 14.42 -4.06
C GLU A 101 12.39 15.20 -2.83
N ARG A 102 13.25 15.34 -1.80
CA ARG A 102 12.85 16.03 -0.54
C ARG A 102 12.34 17.44 -0.78
N ASN A 103 12.96 18.18 -1.72
CA ASN A 103 12.55 19.54 -2.02
C ASN A 103 11.16 19.61 -2.66
N GLU A 104 10.90 18.71 -3.61
CA GLU A 104 9.59 18.61 -4.26
C GLU A 104 8.51 18.20 -3.26
N PHE A 105 8.84 17.25 -2.34
CA PHE A 105 7.94 16.86 -1.27
C PHE A 105 7.55 18.05 -0.37
N VAL A 106 8.54 18.86 0.06
CA VAL A 106 8.31 20.06 0.88
C VAL A 106 7.44 21.07 0.12
N GLU A 107 7.74 21.29 -1.16
CA GLU A 107 6.96 22.20 -2.01
C GLU A 107 5.49 21.75 -2.11
N MET A 108 5.23 20.48 -2.42
CA MET A 108 3.87 19.95 -2.54
C MET A 108 3.15 20.02 -1.20
N PHE A 109 3.83 19.64 -0.11
CA PHE A 109 3.25 19.71 1.23
C PHE A 109 2.85 21.15 1.59
N ASN A 110 3.74 22.10 1.43
CA ASN A 110 3.47 23.51 1.77
C ASN A 110 2.29 24.06 0.95
N ARG A 111 2.22 23.80 -0.35
CA ARG A 111 1.10 24.24 -1.20
C ARG A 111 -0.24 23.69 -0.72
N VAL A 112 -0.30 22.40 -0.37
CA VAL A 112 -1.54 21.77 0.12
C VAL A 112 -1.89 22.29 1.51
N ASN A 113 -0.91 22.39 2.41
CA ASN A 113 -1.12 22.86 3.80
C ASN A 113 -1.54 24.34 3.86
N GLU A 114 -0.93 25.21 3.06
CA GLU A 114 -1.34 26.61 2.96
C GLU A 114 -2.81 26.79 2.54
N VAL A 115 -3.26 25.96 1.57
CA VAL A 115 -4.67 25.94 1.16
C VAL A 115 -5.57 25.49 2.30
N ALA A 116 -5.19 24.42 3.02
CA ALA A 116 -5.93 23.90 4.15
C ALA A 116 -6.07 24.95 5.28
N GLU A 117 -4.96 25.56 5.67
CA GLU A 117 -4.93 26.59 6.73
C GLU A 117 -5.73 27.83 6.34
N LYS A 118 -5.51 28.37 5.14
CA LYS A 118 -6.19 29.58 4.65
C LYS A 118 -7.70 29.44 4.61
N ASN A 119 -8.20 28.23 4.32
CA ASN A 119 -9.63 27.94 4.21
C ASN A 119 -10.21 27.26 5.48
N GLY A 120 -9.42 27.06 6.54
CA GLY A 120 -9.86 26.42 7.76
C GLY A 120 -10.28 24.95 7.59
N ILE A 121 -9.71 24.24 6.60
CA ILE A 121 -10.06 22.85 6.27
C ILE A 121 -9.20 21.90 7.12
N THR A 122 -9.87 21.12 7.99
CA THR A 122 -9.16 20.08 8.80
C THR A 122 -9.06 18.79 8.01
N VAL A 123 -7.94 18.58 7.34
CA VAL A 123 -7.63 17.42 6.50
C VAL A 123 -7.08 16.25 7.30
N THR A 124 -7.20 15.05 6.76
CA THR A 124 -6.53 13.84 7.25
C THR A 124 -5.16 13.68 6.58
N TYR A 125 -4.31 12.86 7.20
CA TYR A 125 -3.00 12.48 6.62
C TYR A 125 -3.13 11.94 5.19
N PHE A 126 -4.13 11.07 4.94
CA PHE A 126 -4.32 10.47 3.63
C PHE A 126 -4.85 11.47 2.60
N GLU A 127 -5.73 12.39 2.99
CA GLU A 127 -6.19 13.47 2.11
C GLU A 127 -5.06 14.41 1.69
N ILE A 128 -4.18 14.81 2.63
CA ILE A 128 -2.99 15.64 2.29
C ILE A 128 -2.09 14.89 1.30
N THR A 129 -1.73 13.64 1.62
CA THR A 129 -0.82 12.90 0.74
C THR A 129 -1.42 12.59 -0.62
N THR A 130 -2.74 12.41 -0.71
CA THR A 130 -3.44 12.24 -2.00
C THR A 130 -3.45 13.53 -2.81
N ALA A 131 -3.74 14.67 -2.18
CA ALA A 131 -3.68 15.98 -2.85
C ALA A 131 -2.27 16.30 -3.34
N MET A 132 -1.24 16.04 -2.52
CA MET A 132 0.16 16.17 -2.91
C MET A 132 0.49 15.30 -4.14
N ALA A 133 -0.03 14.06 -4.20
CA ALA A 133 0.24 13.16 -5.32
C ALA A 133 -0.34 13.69 -6.63
N TYR A 134 -1.60 14.12 -6.65
CA TYR A 134 -2.22 14.70 -7.83
C TYR A 134 -1.49 15.95 -8.30
N LEU A 135 -1.16 16.84 -7.35
CA LEU A 135 -0.43 18.07 -7.65
C LEU A 135 0.99 17.80 -8.18
N TYR A 136 1.70 16.82 -7.60
CA TYR A 136 3.03 16.42 -8.04
C TYR A 136 3.01 15.83 -9.45
N PHE A 137 2.02 15.03 -9.77
CA PHE A 137 1.88 14.39 -11.07
C PHE A 137 1.50 15.39 -12.16
N GLU A 138 0.60 16.32 -11.85
CA GLU A 138 0.21 17.39 -12.77
C GLU A 138 1.37 18.33 -13.03
N ASN A 139 2.06 18.83 -12.01
CA ASN A 139 3.25 19.70 -12.14
C ASN A 139 4.36 19.04 -12.97
N ASN A 140 4.43 17.73 -12.98
CA ASN A 140 5.40 16.96 -13.75
C ASN A 140 4.87 16.47 -15.10
N GLU A 141 3.67 16.88 -15.52
CA GLU A 141 3.07 16.54 -16.82
C GLU A 141 3.13 15.02 -17.08
N VAL A 142 2.65 14.18 -16.13
CA VAL A 142 2.60 12.75 -16.35
C VAL A 142 1.49 12.38 -17.34
N ASP A 143 1.73 11.42 -18.22
CA ASP A 143 0.75 10.95 -19.20
C ASP A 143 -0.38 10.14 -18.55
N LEU A 144 -0.05 9.38 -17.49
CA LEU A 144 -0.96 8.53 -16.73
C LEU A 144 -0.59 8.54 -15.25
N ALA A 145 -1.59 8.61 -14.36
CA ALA A 145 -1.41 8.47 -12.93
C ALA A 145 -2.03 7.15 -12.43
N VAL A 146 -1.22 6.31 -11.78
CA VAL A 146 -1.65 5.08 -11.10
C VAL A 146 -1.84 5.40 -9.62
N MET A 147 -3.08 5.29 -9.13
CA MET A 147 -3.49 5.73 -7.80
C MET A 147 -3.99 4.56 -6.96
N GLU A 148 -3.27 4.20 -5.90
CA GLU A 148 -3.69 3.14 -4.97
C GLU A 148 -4.70 3.68 -3.96
N VAL A 149 -5.86 3.03 -3.87
CA VAL A 149 -6.87 3.27 -2.81
C VAL A 149 -6.29 2.90 -1.46
N GLY A 150 -6.36 3.80 -0.50
CA GLY A 150 -5.93 3.53 0.88
C GLY A 150 -6.86 2.55 1.57
N MET A 151 -8.16 2.85 1.60
CA MET A 151 -9.16 2.01 2.25
C MET A 151 -10.56 2.21 1.65
N GLY A 152 -11.31 1.12 1.47
CA GLY A 152 -12.68 1.20 0.95
C GLY A 152 -12.70 1.46 -0.55
N GLY A 153 -13.30 2.58 -0.95
CA GLY A 153 -13.42 3.05 -2.33
C GLY A 153 -14.26 4.32 -2.41
N GLU A 154 -15.55 4.27 -2.06
CA GLU A 154 -16.51 5.38 -2.20
C GLU A 154 -16.01 6.71 -1.61
N PHE A 155 -15.51 6.66 -0.38
CA PHE A 155 -15.05 7.84 0.38
C PHE A 155 -13.53 7.93 0.50
N ASP A 156 -12.81 7.15 -0.29
CA ASP A 156 -11.36 7.24 -0.34
C ASP A 156 -10.91 8.49 -1.09
N ALA A 157 -9.94 9.21 -0.56
CA ALA A 157 -9.47 10.46 -1.14
C ALA A 157 -9.04 10.33 -2.61
N VAL A 158 -8.56 9.16 -3.02
CA VAL A 158 -8.19 8.88 -4.41
C VAL A 158 -9.39 8.91 -5.37
N ASN A 159 -10.62 8.71 -4.85
CA ASN A 159 -11.83 8.66 -5.68
C ASN A 159 -12.25 10.01 -6.30
N ILE A 160 -11.62 11.12 -5.94
CA ILE A 160 -11.82 12.42 -6.62
C ILE A 160 -11.28 12.43 -8.05
N GLY A 161 -10.28 11.59 -8.37
CA GLY A 161 -9.70 11.47 -9.70
C GLY A 161 -10.70 10.95 -10.74
N ARG A 162 -10.37 11.09 -12.02
CA ARG A 162 -11.25 10.74 -13.15
C ARG A 162 -11.66 9.27 -13.15
N GLY A 163 -10.75 8.35 -12.80
CA GLY A 163 -11.03 6.92 -12.81
C GLY A 163 -11.31 6.39 -14.22
N ASP A 164 -10.50 6.76 -15.19
CA ASP A 164 -10.66 6.30 -16.58
C ASP A 164 -10.60 4.77 -16.66
N ILE A 165 -9.65 4.17 -15.92
CA ILE A 165 -9.59 2.73 -15.71
C ILE A 165 -9.61 2.45 -14.20
N ILE A 166 -10.44 1.51 -13.78
CA ILE A 166 -10.51 1.04 -12.39
C ILE A 166 -10.06 -0.42 -12.33
N VAL A 167 -9.07 -0.71 -11.46
CA VAL A 167 -8.66 -2.09 -11.19
C VAL A 167 -9.16 -2.48 -9.80
N LEU A 168 -10.16 -3.36 -9.75
CA LEU A 168 -10.65 -3.98 -8.52
C LEU A 168 -9.96 -5.33 -8.32
N THR A 169 -8.90 -5.36 -7.52
CA THR A 169 -8.04 -6.54 -7.35
C THR A 169 -8.80 -7.71 -6.73
N THR A 170 -8.69 -7.97 -5.44
CA THR A 170 -9.44 -9.04 -4.77
C THR A 170 -10.53 -8.47 -3.88
N LEU A 171 -11.58 -9.25 -3.63
CA LEU A 171 -12.61 -8.96 -2.64
C LEU A 171 -12.47 -9.92 -1.46
N GLY A 172 -12.38 -9.38 -0.25
CA GLY A 172 -12.23 -10.17 0.97
C GLY A 172 -12.49 -9.35 2.22
N LEU A 173 -12.58 -10.04 3.35
CA LEU A 173 -12.78 -9.43 4.67
C LEU A 173 -11.49 -8.74 5.12
N ASP A 174 -11.51 -7.42 5.22
CA ASP A 174 -10.47 -6.58 5.80
C ASP A 174 -11.08 -5.24 6.22
N HIS A 175 -10.47 -4.54 7.18
CA HIS A 175 -10.97 -3.29 7.73
C HIS A 175 -12.44 -3.34 8.18
N MET A 176 -12.84 -4.46 8.80
CA MET A 176 -14.25 -4.75 9.13
C MET A 176 -14.88 -3.70 10.04
N GLU A 177 -14.08 -3.04 10.88
CA GLU A 177 -14.52 -1.94 11.76
C GLU A 177 -15.08 -0.75 10.96
N TYR A 178 -14.59 -0.53 9.71
CA TYR A 178 -14.94 0.63 8.88
C TYR A 178 -15.79 0.28 7.67
N LEU A 179 -15.58 -0.89 7.07
CA LEU A 179 -16.18 -1.26 5.78
C LEU A 179 -17.36 -2.20 5.90
N GLY A 180 -17.61 -2.73 7.11
CA GLY A 180 -18.67 -3.73 7.37
C GLY A 180 -18.14 -5.13 7.60
N ASN A 181 -19.04 -6.02 8.02
CA ASN A 181 -18.71 -7.37 8.48
C ASN A 181 -18.98 -8.46 7.44
N THR A 182 -19.50 -8.09 6.28
CA THR A 182 -19.87 -9.00 5.20
C THR A 182 -19.16 -8.66 3.90
N ILE A 183 -19.00 -9.66 3.03
CA ILE A 183 -18.46 -9.45 1.66
C ILE A 183 -19.34 -8.48 0.87
N GLU A 184 -20.64 -8.45 1.13
CA GLU A 184 -21.60 -7.56 0.49
C GLU A 184 -21.34 -6.10 0.85
N GLU A 185 -21.27 -5.76 2.14
CA GLU A 185 -21.00 -4.39 2.63
C GLU A 185 -19.65 -3.88 2.10
N ILE A 186 -18.61 -4.71 2.22
CA ILE A 186 -17.27 -4.37 1.74
C ILE A 186 -17.25 -4.24 0.21
N GLY A 187 -17.96 -5.13 -0.49
CA GLY A 187 -18.08 -5.11 -1.95
C GLY A 187 -18.79 -3.85 -2.46
N MET A 188 -19.88 -3.44 -1.81
CA MET A 188 -20.59 -2.21 -2.13
C MET A 188 -19.71 -0.99 -1.97
N THR A 189 -19.02 -0.86 -0.82
CA THR A 189 -18.14 0.29 -0.56
C THR A 189 -16.96 0.35 -1.53
N LYS A 190 -16.35 -0.79 -1.84
CA LYS A 190 -15.22 -0.85 -2.80
C LYS A 190 -15.68 -0.64 -4.25
N GLY A 191 -16.83 -1.19 -4.63
CA GLY A 191 -17.38 -1.08 -5.99
C GLY A 191 -17.74 0.36 -6.36
N ARG A 192 -18.17 1.18 -5.40
CA ARG A 192 -18.57 2.58 -5.63
C ARG A 192 -17.44 3.54 -6.01
N ILE A 193 -16.20 3.05 -6.13
CA ILE A 193 -15.13 3.79 -6.78
C ILE A 193 -15.28 3.82 -8.31
N VAL A 194 -16.06 2.90 -8.87
CA VAL A 194 -16.33 2.79 -10.30
C VAL A 194 -17.31 3.88 -10.74
N LYS A 195 -16.96 4.58 -11.80
CA LYS A 195 -17.75 5.65 -12.41
C LYS A 195 -18.39 5.17 -13.71
N GLU A 196 -19.46 5.82 -14.16
CA GLU A 196 -20.20 5.41 -15.36
C GLU A 196 -19.32 5.35 -16.62
N ASN A 197 -18.32 6.23 -16.70
CA ASN A 197 -17.38 6.31 -17.82
C ASN A 197 -16.09 5.51 -17.60
N SER A 198 -16.00 4.67 -16.57
CA SER A 198 -14.82 3.84 -16.30
C SER A 198 -14.83 2.55 -17.13
N GLU A 199 -13.63 2.13 -17.54
CA GLU A 199 -13.36 0.74 -17.89
C GLU A 199 -12.85 -0.01 -16.66
N VAL A 200 -13.34 -1.22 -16.41
CA VAL A 200 -13.08 -1.96 -15.18
C VAL A 200 -12.32 -3.24 -15.49
N VAL A 201 -11.22 -3.46 -14.77
CA VAL A 201 -10.53 -4.76 -14.67
C VAL A 201 -10.75 -5.29 -13.25
N THR A 202 -11.14 -6.55 -13.11
CA THR A 202 -11.44 -7.08 -11.78
C THR A 202 -11.03 -8.52 -11.56
N GLY A 203 -10.57 -8.82 -10.34
CA GLY A 203 -10.38 -10.17 -9.84
C GLY A 203 -11.60 -10.69 -9.06
N TRP A 204 -12.70 -9.98 -9.07
CA TRP A 204 -13.91 -10.41 -8.38
C TRP A 204 -14.64 -11.48 -9.17
N ARG A 205 -15.11 -12.52 -8.50
CA ARG A 205 -15.95 -13.53 -9.10
C ARG A 205 -17.24 -12.92 -9.63
N LYS A 206 -17.80 -13.51 -10.66
CA LYS A 206 -18.96 -12.99 -11.41
C LYS A 206 -20.18 -12.67 -10.53
N GLU A 207 -20.41 -13.48 -9.49
CA GLU A 207 -21.48 -13.25 -8.52
C GLU A 207 -21.34 -11.94 -7.74
N ASN A 208 -20.13 -11.40 -7.62
CA ASN A 208 -19.83 -10.14 -6.92
C ASN A 208 -19.87 -8.92 -7.84
N TRP A 209 -20.02 -9.08 -9.16
CA TRP A 209 -20.11 -7.96 -10.08
C TRP A 209 -21.36 -7.10 -9.85
N ARG A 210 -22.37 -7.62 -9.16
CA ARG A 210 -23.55 -6.87 -8.71
C ARG A 210 -23.22 -5.68 -7.80
N TYR A 211 -22.04 -5.69 -7.20
CA TYR A 211 -21.54 -4.57 -6.36
C TYR A 211 -20.77 -3.52 -7.17
N ILE A 212 -20.51 -3.77 -8.45
CA ILE A 212 -19.87 -2.82 -9.38
C ILE A 212 -20.97 -2.01 -10.04
N PRO A 213 -20.97 -0.66 -9.90
CA PRO A 213 -21.90 0.20 -10.61
C PRO A 213 -21.82 0.06 -12.13
N LYS A 214 -22.78 0.66 -12.84
CA LYS A 214 -22.74 0.73 -14.32
C LYS A 214 -21.44 1.38 -14.79
N CYS A 215 -20.79 0.78 -15.75
CA CYS A 215 -19.53 1.21 -16.35
C CYS A 215 -19.49 0.84 -17.83
N ILE A 216 -18.43 1.27 -18.55
CA ILE A 216 -18.30 0.98 -20.00
C ILE A 216 -18.11 -0.51 -20.25
N LYS A 217 -17.18 -1.14 -19.54
CA LYS A 217 -16.78 -2.54 -19.74
C LYS A 217 -16.17 -3.14 -18.48
N ILE A 218 -16.38 -4.43 -18.27
CA ILE A 218 -15.71 -5.20 -17.21
C ILE A 218 -14.89 -6.31 -17.84
N GLN A 219 -13.60 -6.41 -17.46
CA GLN A 219 -12.71 -7.50 -17.81
C GLN A 219 -12.30 -8.25 -16.54
N PHE A 220 -12.17 -9.55 -16.63
CA PHE A 220 -11.74 -10.41 -15.53
C PHE A 220 -10.27 -10.80 -15.68
N GLY A 221 -9.55 -10.86 -14.56
CA GLY A 221 -8.23 -11.45 -14.44
C GLY A 221 -8.05 -12.06 -13.04
N GLU A 222 -7.24 -13.07 -12.90
CA GLU A 222 -7.09 -13.81 -11.64
C GLU A 222 -6.03 -13.21 -10.71
N ASP A 223 -5.02 -12.57 -11.28
CA ASP A 223 -3.89 -12.05 -10.53
C ASP A 223 -3.34 -10.73 -11.10
N SER A 224 -2.30 -10.20 -10.45
CA SER A 224 -1.72 -8.92 -10.84
C SER A 224 -1.06 -8.91 -12.22
N ASP A 225 -0.66 -10.05 -12.78
CA ASP A 225 -0.14 -10.12 -14.15
C ASP A 225 -1.29 -10.01 -15.15
N GLU A 226 -2.36 -10.78 -14.95
CA GLU A 226 -3.54 -10.73 -15.82
C GLU A 226 -4.26 -9.39 -15.73
N TRP A 227 -4.36 -8.78 -14.55
CA TRP A 227 -4.93 -7.42 -14.43
C TRP A 227 -4.08 -6.40 -15.20
N THR A 228 -2.74 -6.51 -15.13
CA THR A 228 -1.85 -5.62 -15.89
C THR A 228 -1.99 -5.85 -17.40
N GLU A 229 -2.11 -7.11 -17.84
CA GLU A 229 -2.35 -7.45 -19.23
C GLU A 229 -3.71 -6.93 -19.72
N CYS A 230 -4.78 -7.06 -18.93
CA CYS A 230 -6.07 -6.47 -19.27
C CYS A 230 -5.97 -4.94 -19.44
N VAL A 231 -5.29 -4.25 -18.53
CA VAL A 231 -5.05 -2.79 -18.65
C VAL A 231 -4.23 -2.46 -19.88
N SER A 232 -3.18 -3.26 -20.20
CA SER A 232 -2.39 -3.04 -21.40
C SER A 232 -3.23 -3.11 -22.68
N ASN A 233 -4.16 -4.06 -22.74
CA ASN A 233 -5.10 -4.21 -23.86
C ASN A 233 -6.06 -3.01 -23.98
N LEU A 234 -6.53 -2.47 -22.83
CA LEU A 234 -7.38 -1.26 -22.82
C LEU A 234 -6.64 -0.03 -23.33
N LEU A 235 -5.36 0.07 -23.01
CA LEU A 235 -4.50 1.20 -23.41
C LEU A 235 -3.84 1.02 -24.79
N GLY A 236 -3.97 -0.16 -25.43
CA GLY A 236 -3.26 -0.47 -26.66
C GLY A 236 -1.73 -0.58 -26.50
N MET A 237 -1.27 -0.95 -25.30
CA MET A 237 0.14 -1.06 -24.95
C MET A 237 0.67 -2.47 -25.15
N LYS A 238 1.98 -2.58 -25.42
CA LYS A 238 2.65 -3.88 -25.45
C LYS A 238 2.87 -4.38 -24.02
N TYR A 239 2.39 -5.58 -23.71
CA TYR A 239 2.63 -6.24 -22.44
C TYR A 239 3.66 -7.34 -22.57
N GLU A 240 4.65 -7.32 -21.67
CA GLU A 240 5.60 -8.41 -21.46
C GLU A 240 5.61 -8.74 -19.97
N LYS A 241 5.31 -9.97 -19.61
CA LYS A 241 5.38 -10.42 -18.21
C LYS A 241 6.81 -10.34 -17.70
N ARG A 242 7.05 -9.53 -16.70
CA ARG A 242 8.36 -9.33 -16.08
C ARG A 242 8.31 -9.58 -14.59
N MET A 243 9.39 -10.12 -14.06
CA MET A 243 9.60 -10.16 -12.60
C MET A 243 10.15 -8.79 -12.15
N ILE A 244 9.32 -8.04 -11.45
CA ILE A 244 9.73 -6.78 -10.82
C ILE A 244 10.02 -6.99 -9.34
N LYS A 245 11.07 -6.37 -8.85
CA LYS A 245 11.39 -6.38 -7.42
C LYS A 245 10.53 -5.31 -6.73
N ILE A 246 9.68 -5.75 -5.82
CA ILE A 246 8.83 -4.86 -5.03
C ILE A 246 9.27 -4.99 -3.56
N PRO A 247 9.76 -3.91 -2.92
CA PRO A 247 10.16 -3.96 -1.54
C PRO A 247 9.06 -4.51 -0.63
N GLY A 248 9.40 -5.49 0.22
CA GLY A 248 8.45 -6.12 1.13
C GLY A 248 7.34 -6.95 0.48
N ARG A 249 7.50 -7.38 -0.77
CA ARG A 249 6.59 -8.30 -1.48
C ARG A 249 7.37 -9.46 -2.08
N MET A 250 7.29 -10.64 -1.47
CA MET A 250 8.09 -11.81 -1.85
C MET A 250 9.57 -11.48 -2.07
N GLU A 251 10.06 -10.49 -1.36
CA GLU A 251 11.42 -9.98 -1.50
C GLU A 251 12.41 -10.97 -0.92
N ARG A 252 13.44 -11.33 -1.68
CA ARG A 252 14.45 -12.33 -1.29
C ARG A 252 15.75 -11.66 -0.91
N TYR A 253 16.28 -12.02 0.26
CA TYR A 253 17.58 -11.57 0.75
C TYR A 253 18.31 -12.72 1.49
N GLY A 254 19.31 -13.31 0.84
CA GLY A 254 19.95 -14.53 1.34
C GLY A 254 18.96 -15.64 1.59
N ASN A 255 18.90 -16.13 2.82
CA ASN A 255 17.95 -17.19 3.23
C ASN A 255 16.57 -16.65 3.64
N PHE A 256 16.37 -15.33 3.59
CA PHE A 256 15.14 -14.68 4.01
C PHE A 256 14.23 -14.38 2.83
N ILE A 257 12.92 -14.53 3.08
CA ILE A 257 11.84 -14.03 2.24
C ILE A 257 11.06 -13.03 3.09
N LEU A 258 10.90 -11.81 2.59
CA LEU A 258 10.18 -10.74 3.28
C LEU A 258 8.89 -10.45 2.54
N ASP A 259 7.76 -10.54 3.24
CA ASP A 259 6.45 -10.22 2.66
C ASP A 259 5.52 -9.59 3.70
N GLY A 260 4.97 -8.44 3.38
CA GLY A 260 4.07 -7.67 4.23
C GLY A 260 2.63 -8.19 4.28
N ALA A 261 2.37 -9.47 4.03
CA ALA A 261 1.06 -10.09 4.22
C ALA A 261 0.59 -9.89 5.66
N HIS A 262 -0.59 -9.27 5.84
CA HIS A 262 -1.05 -8.78 7.13
C HIS A 262 -2.52 -9.13 7.43
N ASN A 263 -3.11 -10.01 6.64
CA ASN A 263 -4.42 -10.61 6.89
C ASN A 263 -4.41 -12.09 6.48
N PHE A 264 -5.43 -12.81 6.92
CA PHE A 264 -5.58 -14.25 6.67
C PHE A 264 -5.45 -14.61 5.18
N GLN A 265 -6.17 -13.92 4.29
CA GLN A 265 -6.19 -14.25 2.86
C GLN A 265 -4.84 -13.97 2.17
N ALA A 266 -4.16 -12.88 2.57
CA ALA A 266 -2.83 -12.59 2.05
C ALA A 266 -1.81 -13.65 2.49
N LEU A 267 -1.85 -14.08 3.76
CA LEU A 267 -0.99 -15.15 4.27
C LEU A 267 -1.29 -16.50 3.60
N GLU A 268 -2.57 -16.85 3.43
CA GLU A 268 -2.94 -18.08 2.73
C GLU A 268 -2.36 -18.14 1.31
N ARG A 269 -2.45 -17.02 0.58
CA ARG A 269 -1.84 -16.92 -0.75
C ARG A 269 -0.32 -16.99 -0.69
N LEU A 270 0.30 -16.26 0.24
CA LEU A 270 1.75 -16.24 0.44
C LEU A 270 2.30 -17.65 0.70
N ILE A 271 1.70 -18.39 1.63
CA ILE A 271 2.17 -19.75 1.98
C ILE A 271 2.07 -20.72 0.81
N LYS A 272 1.08 -20.56 -0.09
CA LYS A 272 0.99 -21.37 -1.32
C LYS A 272 2.11 -21.03 -2.32
N MET A 273 2.68 -19.83 -2.27
CA MET A 273 3.73 -19.36 -3.18
C MET A 273 5.15 -19.60 -2.66
N VAL A 274 5.30 -19.71 -1.33
CA VAL A 274 6.61 -19.87 -0.69
C VAL A 274 6.98 -21.33 -0.59
N GLU A 275 8.14 -21.68 -1.20
CA GLU A 275 8.66 -23.05 -1.13
C GLU A 275 9.46 -23.29 0.14
N LYS A 276 9.21 -24.40 0.81
CA LYS A 276 10.05 -25.01 1.87
C LYS A 276 10.67 -24.00 2.86
N ILE A 277 9.83 -23.28 3.59
CA ILE A 277 10.27 -22.51 4.75
C ILE A 277 10.45 -23.43 5.97
N GLU A 278 11.42 -23.11 6.82
CA GLU A 278 11.75 -23.83 8.05
C GLU A 278 11.39 -23.02 9.27
N LYS A 279 11.46 -21.66 9.16
CA LYS A 279 11.13 -20.73 10.22
C LYS A 279 10.29 -19.57 9.71
N VAL A 280 9.49 -18.99 10.60
CA VAL A 280 8.70 -17.79 10.33
C VAL A 280 8.89 -16.77 11.44
N ILE A 281 9.52 -15.64 11.15
CA ILE A 281 9.50 -14.47 12.04
C ILE A 281 8.17 -13.76 11.82
N PHE A 282 7.37 -13.70 12.88
CA PHE A 282 6.00 -13.20 12.79
C PHE A 282 5.72 -12.10 13.80
N SER A 283 5.13 -11.01 13.30
CA SER A 283 4.57 -9.95 14.12
C SER A 283 3.43 -9.25 13.39
N CYS A 284 2.31 -9.00 14.06
CA CYS A 284 1.12 -8.40 13.45
C CYS A 284 0.57 -7.22 14.28
N MET A 285 -0.38 -6.50 13.70
CA MET A 285 -1.06 -5.37 14.33
C MET A 285 -2.21 -5.88 15.21
N LYS A 286 -2.60 -5.09 16.25
CA LYS A 286 -3.65 -5.43 17.23
C LYS A 286 -5.04 -5.63 16.62
N ASP A 287 -5.33 -4.93 15.52
CA ASP A 287 -6.61 -4.95 14.82
C ASP A 287 -6.80 -6.17 13.91
N LYS A 288 -5.81 -7.08 13.86
CA LYS A 288 -5.85 -8.26 12.99
C LYS A 288 -6.27 -9.52 13.72
N ASP A 289 -6.97 -10.40 13.00
CA ASP A 289 -7.36 -11.72 13.50
C ASP A 289 -6.15 -12.66 13.54
N VAL A 290 -5.39 -12.58 14.63
CA VAL A 290 -4.14 -13.33 14.81
C VAL A 290 -4.36 -14.84 14.81
N ASP A 291 -5.49 -15.32 15.31
CA ASP A 291 -5.82 -16.76 15.33
C ASP A 291 -5.92 -17.30 13.91
N ARG A 292 -6.70 -16.65 13.07
CA ARG A 292 -6.82 -17.03 11.65
C ARG A 292 -5.50 -16.87 10.91
N MET A 293 -4.74 -15.82 11.16
CA MET A 293 -3.43 -15.62 10.53
C MET A 293 -2.47 -16.75 10.90
N ILE A 294 -2.31 -17.08 12.17
CA ILE A 294 -1.41 -18.15 12.63
C ILE A 294 -1.91 -19.52 12.18
N SER A 295 -3.22 -19.73 12.06
CA SER A 295 -3.77 -20.99 11.58
C SER A 295 -3.34 -21.36 10.15
N THR A 296 -3.02 -20.37 9.32
CA THR A 296 -2.55 -20.56 7.93
C THR A 296 -1.09 -20.96 7.84
N LEU A 297 -0.31 -20.69 8.88
CA LEU A 297 1.12 -20.99 8.89
C LEU A 297 1.35 -22.51 9.03
N PRO A 298 2.34 -23.09 8.32
CA PRO A 298 2.59 -24.53 8.37
C PRO A 298 2.91 -25.00 9.80
N LYS A 299 2.38 -26.16 10.19
CA LYS A 299 2.52 -26.69 11.56
C LYS A 299 3.92 -27.25 11.87
N ASN A 300 4.68 -27.54 10.84
CA ASN A 300 6.03 -28.11 10.93
C ASN A 300 7.14 -27.05 10.87
N VAL A 301 6.79 -25.75 10.87
CA VAL A 301 7.75 -24.65 10.94
C VAL A 301 7.74 -24.02 12.32
N GLU A 302 8.90 -23.54 12.77
CA GLU A 302 9.03 -22.80 14.01
C GLU A 302 8.58 -21.36 13.83
N LEU A 303 7.60 -20.92 14.64
CA LEU A 303 7.14 -19.54 14.69
C LEU A 303 8.01 -18.77 15.68
N MET A 304 8.71 -17.77 15.20
CA MET A 304 9.51 -16.84 16.00
C MET A 304 8.70 -15.58 16.25
N LEU A 305 7.99 -15.53 17.38
CA LEU A 305 7.05 -14.47 17.73
C LEU A 305 7.81 -13.29 18.35
N CYS A 306 7.75 -12.13 17.68
CA CYS A 306 8.48 -10.94 18.05
C CYS A 306 7.55 -9.74 18.30
N PRO A 307 7.86 -8.86 19.27
CA PRO A 307 7.25 -7.54 19.31
C PRO A 307 7.76 -6.71 18.12
N MET A 308 7.01 -5.71 17.71
CA MET A 308 7.49 -4.67 16.80
C MET A 308 7.52 -3.32 17.51
N LYS A 309 8.36 -2.40 17.05
CA LYS A 309 8.51 -1.06 17.65
C LYS A 309 7.26 -0.19 17.52
N ASN A 310 6.32 -0.54 16.63
CA ASN A 310 5.08 0.19 16.46
C ASN A 310 4.14 0.01 17.66
N LYS A 311 3.62 1.11 18.22
CA LYS A 311 2.71 1.12 19.41
C LYS A 311 1.40 0.33 19.18
N ARG A 312 1.00 0.14 17.92
CA ARG A 312 -0.15 -0.67 17.52
C ARG A 312 0.18 -2.15 17.29
N GLY A 313 1.44 -2.55 17.51
CA GLY A 313 1.85 -3.95 17.43
C GLY A 313 1.11 -4.81 18.47
N MET A 314 0.75 -6.03 18.08
CA MET A 314 0.15 -7.01 18.98
C MET A 314 1.14 -7.44 20.06
N ALA A 315 0.67 -7.62 21.27
CA ALA A 315 1.51 -8.14 22.35
C ALA A 315 1.92 -9.59 22.07
N VAL A 316 3.19 -9.93 22.32
CA VAL A 316 3.72 -11.29 22.08
C VAL A 316 2.90 -12.36 22.79
N LYS A 317 2.42 -12.09 24.02
CA LYS A 317 1.56 -13.01 24.79
C LYS A 317 0.26 -13.40 24.09
N GLU A 318 -0.28 -12.51 23.25
CA GLU A 318 -1.52 -12.79 22.48
C GLU A 318 -1.21 -13.66 21.27
N MET A 319 -0.08 -13.41 20.61
CA MET A 319 0.43 -14.27 19.53
C MET A 319 0.80 -15.68 20.05
N ILE A 320 1.37 -15.80 21.25
CA ILE A 320 1.65 -17.07 21.90
C ILE A 320 0.36 -17.86 22.11
N LYS A 321 -0.68 -17.24 22.70
CA LYS A 321 -1.97 -17.90 22.91
C LYS A 321 -2.58 -18.42 21.60
N ALA A 322 -2.45 -17.63 20.50
CA ALA A 322 -2.91 -18.05 19.20
C ALA A 322 -2.08 -19.23 18.64
N ALA A 323 -0.75 -19.23 18.83
CA ALA A 323 0.12 -20.32 18.42
C ALA A 323 -0.20 -21.62 19.19
N GLU A 324 -0.45 -21.54 20.50
CA GLU A 324 -0.86 -22.67 21.35
C GLU A 324 -2.20 -23.26 20.91
N ARG A 325 -3.24 -22.41 20.71
CA ARG A 325 -4.54 -22.85 20.21
C ARG A 325 -4.42 -23.58 18.87
N ASN A 326 -3.55 -23.09 18.01
CA ASN A 326 -3.30 -23.65 16.69
C ASN A 326 -2.27 -24.80 16.67
N ARG A 327 -1.71 -25.18 17.83
CA ARG A 327 -0.69 -26.25 17.97
C ARG A 327 0.53 -26.04 17.06
N ASN A 328 0.99 -24.79 16.91
CA ASN A 328 2.21 -24.48 16.20
C ASN A 328 3.43 -24.66 17.13
N ILE A 329 4.57 -25.05 16.56
CA ILE A 329 5.86 -24.96 17.25
C ILE A 329 6.24 -23.46 17.28
N TYR A 330 6.59 -22.92 18.45
CA TYR A 330 6.91 -21.51 18.58
C TYR A 330 8.02 -21.22 19.59
N GLY A 331 8.70 -20.08 19.37
CA GLY A 331 9.57 -19.43 20.34
C GLY A 331 9.24 -17.94 20.42
N SER A 332 9.49 -17.31 21.56
CA SER A 332 9.33 -15.87 21.72
C SER A 332 10.68 -15.18 21.81
N PHE A 333 10.79 -14.00 21.17
CA PHE A 333 12.01 -13.22 21.10
C PHE A 333 11.76 -11.80 21.59
N GLU A 334 12.77 -11.14 22.13
CA GLU A 334 12.68 -9.77 22.63
C GLU A 334 12.59 -8.74 21.49
N SER A 335 13.08 -9.10 20.31
CA SER A 335 13.06 -8.24 19.11
C SER A 335 13.19 -9.07 17.84
N ILE A 336 12.80 -8.45 16.71
CA ILE A 336 13.05 -9.00 15.37
C ILE A 336 14.56 -9.18 15.13
N GLU A 337 15.39 -8.26 15.63
CA GLU A 337 16.85 -8.35 15.53
C GLU A 337 17.40 -9.60 16.21
N ASN A 338 16.94 -9.88 17.43
CA ASN A 338 17.36 -11.07 18.17
C ASN A 338 16.94 -12.35 17.45
N ALA A 339 15.72 -12.38 16.88
CA ALA A 339 15.28 -13.51 16.09
C ALA A 339 16.15 -13.71 14.83
N ILE A 340 16.43 -12.66 14.08
CA ILE A 340 17.27 -12.70 12.86
C ILE A 340 18.67 -13.25 13.20
N LYS A 341 19.28 -12.82 14.32
CA LYS A 341 20.63 -13.27 14.74
C LYS A 341 20.73 -14.77 15.03
N THR A 342 19.61 -15.46 15.28
CA THR A 342 19.60 -16.91 15.52
C THR A 342 19.50 -17.73 14.21
N ILE A 343 19.30 -17.07 13.06
CA ILE A 343 19.17 -17.73 11.78
C ILE A 343 20.55 -17.92 11.14
N GLU A 344 20.92 -19.18 10.90
CA GLU A 344 22.18 -19.51 10.24
C GLU A 344 21.97 -19.77 8.74
N LYS A 345 21.29 -20.89 8.40
CA LYS A 345 21.07 -21.35 7.01
C LYS A 345 19.60 -21.64 6.72
N GLN A 346 18.73 -21.59 7.72
CA GLN A 346 17.33 -21.94 7.60
C GLN A 346 16.60 -20.95 6.67
N LYS A 347 15.81 -21.48 5.75
CA LYS A 347 14.91 -20.65 4.94
C LYS A 347 13.83 -20.03 5.82
N THR A 348 13.87 -18.73 5.96
CA THR A 348 13.05 -17.99 6.93
C THR A 348 12.14 -16.99 6.22
N LEU A 349 10.85 -17.08 6.51
CA LEU A 349 9.88 -16.08 6.10
C LEU A 349 9.74 -15.01 7.19
N ILE A 350 9.76 -13.73 6.82
CA ILE A 350 9.45 -12.59 7.70
C ILE A 350 8.14 -11.99 7.22
N THR A 351 7.09 -12.01 8.07
CA THR A 351 5.75 -11.62 7.67
C THR A 351 4.83 -11.22 8.84
N GLY A 352 3.57 -10.91 8.55
CA GLY A 352 2.53 -10.54 9.50
C GLY A 352 2.19 -9.05 9.50
N SER A 353 3.09 -8.19 9.06
CA SER A 353 2.82 -6.77 8.80
C SER A 353 3.93 -6.10 7.97
N PHE A 354 3.59 -4.98 7.34
CA PHE A 354 4.58 -4.11 6.69
C PHE A 354 5.61 -3.57 7.69
N TYR A 355 5.20 -3.25 8.91
CA TYR A 355 6.10 -2.74 9.95
C TYR A 355 7.14 -3.79 10.37
N CYS A 356 6.74 -5.06 10.47
CA CYS A 356 7.68 -6.17 10.74
C CYS A 356 8.72 -6.27 9.62
N VAL A 357 8.29 -6.21 8.37
CA VAL A 357 9.17 -6.26 7.20
C VAL A 357 10.08 -5.04 7.13
N SER A 358 9.55 -3.84 7.37
CA SER A 358 10.33 -2.60 7.41
C SER A 358 11.45 -2.68 8.45
N GLU A 359 11.14 -3.12 9.68
CA GLU A 359 12.13 -3.27 10.75
C GLU A 359 13.21 -4.30 10.37
N ALA A 360 12.81 -5.43 9.79
CA ALA A 360 13.77 -6.45 9.33
C ALA A 360 14.69 -5.93 8.22
N ARG A 361 14.15 -5.17 7.23
CA ARG A 361 14.95 -4.56 6.16
C ARG A 361 16.01 -3.59 6.71
N LYS A 362 15.65 -2.76 7.70
CA LYS A 362 16.61 -1.86 8.39
C LYS A 362 17.71 -2.63 9.08
N ILE A 363 17.37 -3.68 9.83
CA ILE A 363 18.35 -4.55 10.52
C ILE A 363 19.30 -5.20 9.53
N MET A 364 18.80 -5.65 8.39
CA MET A 364 19.57 -6.29 7.32
C MET A 364 20.31 -5.29 6.42
N LYS A 365 20.14 -3.98 6.60
CA LYS A 365 20.71 -2.90 5.76
C LYS A 365 20.42 -3.10 4.27
N MET A 366 19.18 -3.45 3.96
CA MET A 366 18.75 -3.63 2.57
C MET A 366 18.60 -2.29 1.85
N GLU A 367 18.79 -2.28 0.54
CA GLU A 367 18.66 -1.08 -0.30
C GLU A 367 17.35 -0.33 -0.04
N GLY A 368 17.44 1.00 0.09
CA GLY A 368 16.30 1.88 0.39
C GLY A 368 15.85 1.85 1.85
N SER A 369 16.53 1.12 2.76
CA SER A 369 16.20 1.07 4.19
C SER A 369 16.92 2.15 5.04
N GLU A 370 17.80 2.92 4.43
CA GLU A 370 18.71 3.85 5.13
C GLU A 370 18.11 5.24 5.39
N GLU A 371 16.95 5.57 4.77
CA GLU A 371 16.30 6.86 4.96
C GLU A 371 15.35 6.86 6.15
N ASN A 372 15.84 7.44 7.25
CA ASN A 372 15.08 8.14 8.28
C ASN A 372 15.91 9.24 8.88
#